data_f3d15e093b4c40d9b3747defc5fe2ef4
#
_entry.id   f3d15e093b4c40d9b3747defc5fe2ef4
#
_cell.length_a   1.000
_cell.length_b   1.000
_cell.length_c   1.000
_cell.angle_alpha   90.00
_cell.angle_beta   90.00
_cell.angle_gamma   90.00
#
_symmetry.space_group_name_H-M   'P 1'
#
loop_
_entity.id
_entity.type
_entity.pdbx_description
1 polymer ?
#
loop_
_entity_poly.entity_id
_entity_poly.type
_entity_poly.pdbx_seq_one_letter_code
_entity_poly.pdbx_strand_id
1 'polypeptide(L)'
;MRLLAEGAAAGWVAAAKDVSMAGLVGSLAMLLECNRLGAILDLDALPVPAGVTLRQWLTCFPCFAFLLCVPAGAEAEALSAFAGRGLAAAVAGSLDATGELRLHHDGQAGVAFDLARETVTGLAAPAAAGRNGPA
;
A
#
# COMPACT_ATOMS: atom_id res chain seq x y z
N MET A 1 0.95 -16.43 1.50
CA MET A 1 2.38 -16.23 1.80
C MET A 1 3.30 -16.67 0.65
N ARG A 2 3.16 -17.91 0.09
CA ARG A 2 4.02 -18.38 -1.01
C ARG A 2 4.05 -17.42 -2.22
N LEU A 3 2.88 -16.92 -2.66
CA LEU A 3 2.76 -15.99 -3.78
C LEU A 3 3.59 -14.70 -3.58
N LEU A 4 3.57 -14.14 -2.38
CA LEU A 4 4.33 -12.92 -2.09
C LEU A 4 5.85 -13.18 -2.09
N ALA A 5 6.28 -14.35 -1.59
CA ALA A 5 7.70 -14.74 -1.64
C ALA A 5 8.17 -14.97 -3.09
N GLU A 6 7.34 -15.60 -3.91
CA GLU A 6 7.58 -15.75 -5.35
C GLU A 6 7.67 -14.37 -6.04
N GLY A 7 6.77 -13.45 -5.71
CA GLY A 7 6.76 -12.10 -6.26
C GLY A 7 7.97 -11.26 -5.87
N ALA A 8 8.42 -11.38 -4.63
CA ALA A 8 9.64 -10.72 -4.17
C ALA A 8 10.88 -11.27 -4.89
N ALA A 9 10.96 -12.60 -5.07
CA ALA A 9 12.06 -13.24 -5.80
C ALA A 9 12.06 -12.89 -7.30
N ALA A 10 10.87 -12.76 -7.91
CA ALA A 10 10.70 -12.37 -9.30
C ALA A 10 10.83 -10.85 -9.53
N GLY A 11 10.80 -10.04 -8.47
CA GLY A 11 10.98 -8.59 -8.55
C GLY A 11 9.70 -7.77 -8.80
N TRP A 12 8.51 -8.40 -8.83
CA TRP A 12 7.26 -7.66 -8.96
C TRP A 12 6.60 -7.29 -7.61
N VAL A 13 7.21 -7.64 -6.47
CA VAL A 13 6.85 -7.12 -5.14
C VAL A 13 8.08 -6.45 -4.53
N ALA A 14 8.02 -5.13 -4.33
CA ALA A 14 9.07 -4.37 -3.66
C ALA A 14 8.84 -4.31 -2.14
N ALA A 15 7.59 -4.20 -1.71
CA ALA A 15 7.19 -4.24 -0.30
C ALA A 15 5.77 -4.79 -0.18
N ALA A 16 5.46 -5.36 0.96
CA ALA A 16 4.13 -5.89 1.26
C ALA A 16 3.76 -5.69 2.72
N LYS A 17 2.47 -5.47 2.98
CA LYS A 17 1.90 -5.37 4.33
C LYS A 17 0.54 -6.07 4.35
N ASP A 18 0.31 -6.90 5.36
CA ASP A 18 -1.02 -7.41 5.67
C ASP A 18 -1.94 -6.27 6.14
N VAL A 19 -3.20 -6.35 5.79
CA VAL A 19 -4.21 -5.45 6.35
C VAL A 19 -4.56 -5.97 7.75
N SER A 20 -4.21 -5.16 8.76
CA SER A 20 -4.35 -5.49 10.18
C SER A 20 -5.45 -4.67 10.86
N MET A 21 -5.45 -4.64 12.20
CA MET A 21 -6.49 -3.96 13.02
C MET A 21 -6.67 -2.47 12.69
N ALA A 22 -5.66 -1.81 12.14
CA ALA A 22 -5.77 -0.42 11.67
C ALA A 22 -6.63 -0.25 10.41
N GLY A 23 -7.17 -1.35 9.88
CA GLY A 23 -7.91 -1.37 8.62
C GLY A 23 -7.00 -1.12 7.42
N LEU A 24 -7.61 -1.00 6.23
CA LEU A 24 -6.86 -0.85 4.99
C LEU A 24 -6.04 0.44 4.96
N VAL A 25 -6.65 1.56 5.30
CA VAL A 25 -6.01 2.88 5.22
C VAL A 25 -4.88 3.00 6.25
N GLY A 26 -5.11 2.59 7.51
CA GLY A 26 -4.08 2.62 8.55
C GLY A 26 -2.93 1.65 8.27
N SER A 27 -3.21 0.46 7.72
CA SER A 27 -2.16 -0.48 7.32
C SER A 27 -1.30 0.06 6.17
N LEU A 28 -1.92 0.79 5.23
CA LEU A 28 -1.18 1.48 4.18
C LEU A 28 -0.30 2.60 4.77
N ALA A 29 -0.83 3.41 5.69
CA ALA A 29 -0.06 4.46 6.35
C ALA A 29 1.20 3.89 7.05
N MET A 30 1.07 2.74 7.73
CA MET A 30 2.23 2.05 8.34
C MET A 30 3.27 1.62 7.30
N LEU A 31 2.83 1.07 6.16
CA LEU A 31 3.71 0.66 5.07
C LEU A 31 4.47 1.86 4.49
N LEU A 32 3.77 2.98 4.28
CA LEU A 32 4.34 4.21 3.74
C LEU A 32 5.33 4.84 4.72
N GLU A 33 4.98 4.93 6.01
CA GLU A 33 5.86 5.49 7.05
C GLU A 33 7.20 4.75 7.08
N CYS A 34 7.19 3.42 7.11
CA CYS A 34 8.41 2.62 7.13
C CYS A 34 9.31 2.85 5.91
N ASN A 35 8.73 3.20 4.78
CA ASN A 35 9.44 3.41 3.51
C ASN A 35 9.65 4.90 3.15
N ARG A 36 9.20 5.83 3.99
CA ARG A 36 9.24 7.28 3.75
C ARG A 36 8.62 7.70 2.42
N LEU A 37 7.47 7.12 2.13
CA LEU A 37 6.71 7.38 0.91
C LEU A 37 5.38 8.07 1.22
N GLY A 38 4.82 8.71 0.20
CA GLY A 38 3.42 9.07 0.10
C GLY A 38 2.70 8.18 -0.89
N ALA A 39 1.39 8.31 -0.95
CA ALA A 39 0.57 7.60 -1.92
C ALA A 39 -0.74 8.35 -2.21
N ILE A 40 -1.29 8.06 -3.38
CA ILE A 40 -2.70 8.29 -3.67
C ILE A 40 -3.37 6.93 -3.70
N LEU A 41 -4.37 6.72 -2.85
CA LEU A 41 -5.22 5.53 -2.84
C LEU A 41 -6.58 5.88 -3.43
N ASP A 42 -6.92 5.25 -4.53
CA ASP A 42 -8.23 5.33 -5.16
C ASP A 42 -9.15 4.28 -4.55
N LEU A 43 -10.10 4.73 -3.75
CA LEU A 43 -11.06 3.85 -3.07
C LEU A 43 -12.05 3.21 -4.05
N ASP A 44 -12.29 3.84 -5.20
CA ASP A 44 -13.18 3.32 -6.23
C ASP A 44 -12.57 2.15 -7.00
N ALA A 45 -11.24 2.04 -6.99
CA ALA A 45 -10.49 0.93 -7.61
C ALA A 45 -10.30 -0.29 -6.69
N LEU A 46 -10.74 -0.22 -5.42
CA LEU A 46 -10.57 -1.34 -4.48
C LEU A 46 -11.45 -2.54 -4.87
N PRO A 47 -10.92 -3.79 -4.78
CA PRO A 47 -11.69 -4.99 -5.05
C PRO A 47 -12.58 -5.34 -3.85
N VAL A 48 -13.64 -4.55 -3.63
CA VAL A 48 -14.60 -4.75 -2.54
C VAL A 48 -15.44 -5.99 -2.81
N PRO A 49 -15.56 -6.93 -1.87
CA PRO A 49 -16.39 -8.13 -2.04
C PRO A 49 -17.86 -7.80 -2.26
N ALA A 50 -18.56 -8.62 -3.03
CA ALA A 50 -19.99 -8.47 -3.27
C ALA A 50 -20.78 -8.50 -1.94
N GLY A 51 -21.72 -7.57 -1.78
CA GLY A 51 -22.54 -7.45 -0.58
C GLY A 51 -21.87 -6.76 0.62
N VAL A 52 -20.65 -6.29 0.45
CA VAL A 52 -19.91 -5.52 1.47
C VAL A 52 -19.87 -4.06 1.03
N THR A 53 -20.16 -3.12 1.93
CA THR A 53 -19.99 -1.70 1.63
C THR A 53 -18.52 -1.30 1.71
N LEU A 54 -18.13 -0.24 0.99
CA LEU A 54 -16.76 0.30 1.05
C LEU A 54 -16.35 0.59 2.50
N ARG A 55 -17.22 1.23 3.29
CA ARG A 55 -16.96 1.51 4.71
C ARG A 55 -16.66 0.25 5.51
N GLN A 56 -17.47 -0.81 5.35
CA GLN A 56 -17.23 -2.08 6.02
C GLN A 56 -15.89 -2.68 5.60
N TRP A 57 -15.55 -2.62 4.30
CA TRP A 57 -14.31 -3.16 3.78
C TRP A 57 -13.08 -2.42 4.31
N LEU A 58 -13.13 -1.09 4.36
CA LEU A 58 -12.03 -0.26 4.88
C LEU A 58 -11.71 -0.51 6.36
N THR A 59 -12.70 -0.92 7.15
CA THR A 59 -12.59 -1.14 8.60
C THR A 59 -12.66 -2.61 9.01
N CYS A 60 -12.72 -3.53 8.04
CA CYS A 60 -12.83 -4.97 8.29
C CYS A 60 -11.55 -5.52 8.94
N PHE A 61 -11.73 -6.34 9.99
CA PHE A 61 -10.66 -7.12 10.58
C PHE A 61 -11.22 -8.40 11.21
N PRO A 62 -10.63 -9.57 10.97
CA PRO A 62 -9.61 -9.87 9.96
C PRO A 62 -10.19 -9.90 8.53
N CYS A 63 -9.45 -9.38 7.54
CA CYS A 63 -9.93 -9.39 6.16
C CYS A 63 -9.03 -10.21 5.21
N PHE A 64 -7.91 -10.73 5.69
CA PHE A 64 -6.94 -11.55 4.93
C PHE A 64 -6.44 -10.90 3.62
N ALA A 65 -6.45 -9.57 3.58
CA ALA A 65 -5.97 -8.79 2.45
C ALA A 65 -4.50 -8.36 2.64
N PHE A 66 -3.85 -8.03 1.53
CA PHE A 66 -2.50 -7.50 1.49
C PHE A 66 -2.44 -6.23 0.65
N LEU A 67 -1.58 -5.32 1.07
CA LEU A 67 -1.14 -4.15 0.33
C LEU A 67 0.24 -4.42 -0.23
N LEU A 68 0.43 -4.16 -1.51
CA LEU A 68 1.69 -4.41 -2.21
C LEU A 68 2.19 -3.11 -2.85
N CYS A 69 3.49 -2.86 -2.71
CA CYS A 69 4.20 -1.91 -3.55
C CYS A 69 4.79 -2.68 -4.73
N VAL A 70 4.35 -2.34 -5.92
CA VAL A 70 4.76 -2.99 -7.17
C VAL A 70 5.58 -2.00 -7.98
N PRO A 71 6.77 -2.37 -8.47
CA PRO A 71 7.56 -1.52 -9.35
C PRO A 71 6.78 -1.15 -10.62
N ALA A 72 6.99 0.06 -11.12
CA ALA A 72 6.35 0.52 -12.35
C ALA A 72 6.65 -0.43 -13.52
N GLY A 73 5.59 -0.84 -14.24
CA GLY A 73 5.65 -1.77 -15.34
C GLY A 73 5.51 -3.25 -14.95
N ALA A 74 5.48 -3.60 -13.66
CA ALA A 74 5.27 -4.96 -13.18
C ALA A 74 3.81 -5.24 -12.75
N GLU A 75 2.90 -4.26 -12.89
CA GLU A 75 1.52 -4.36 -12.44
C GLU A 75 0.76 -5.50 -13.11
N ALA A 76 0.96 -5.67 -14.44
CA ALA A 76 0.29 -6.72 -15.20
C ALA A 76 0.73 -8.13 -14.76
N GLU A 77 2.02 -8.31 -14.46
CA GLU A 77 2.56 -9.57 -13.94
C GLU A 77 1.98 -9.87 -12.56
N ALA A 78 2.00 -8.89 -11.66
CA ALA A 78 1.42 -9.02 -10.32
C ALA A 78 -0.07 -9.41 -10.40
N LEU A 79 -0.89 -8.68 -11.17
CA LEU A 79 -2.31 -8.98 -11.33
C LEU A 79 -2.55 -10.38 -11.90
N SER A 80 -1.77 -10.79 -12.90
CA SER A 80 -1.84 -12.13 -13.50
C SER A 80 -1.51 -13.23 -12.49
N ALA A 81 -0.50 -13.02 -11.64
CA ALA A 81 -0.10 -13.97 -10.61
C ALA A 81 -1.18 -14.20 -9.55
N PHE A 82 -1.92 -13.15 -9.17
CA PHE A 82 -3.08 -13.26 -8.27
C PHE A 82 -4.27 -13.93 -8.95
N ALA A 83 -4.62 -13.49 -10.17
CA ALA A 83 -5.72 -14.05 -10.94
C ALA A 83 -5.53 -15.56 -11.20
N GLY A 84 -4.31 -15.99 -11.50
CA GLY A 84 -3.96 -17.41 -11.70
C GLY A 84 -4.18 -18.30 -10.46
N ARG A 85 -4.40 -17.68 -9.29
CA ARG A 85 -4.74 -18.36 -8.02
C ARG A 85 -6.18 -18.11 -7.57
N GLY A 86 -7.01 -17.51 -8.41
CA GLY A 86 -8.39 -17.16 -8.09
C GLY A 86 -8.52 -16.08 -7.01
N LEU A 87 -7.49 -15.24 -6.84
CA LEU A 87 -7.48 -14.14 -5.88
C LEU A 87 -7.79 -12.83 -6.57
N ALA A 88 -8.67 -12.02 -5.97
CA ALA A 88 -8.95 -10.67 -6.44
C ALA A 88 -7.75 -9.76 -6.16
N ALA A 89 -7.38 -8.95 -7.15
CA ALA A 89 -6.37 -7.91 -7.01
C ALA A 89 -6.68 -6.75 -7.95
N ALA A 90 -6.29 -5.55 -7.56
CA ALA A 90 -6.43 -4.35 -8.38
C ALA A 90 -5.26 -3.40 -8.13
N VAL A 91 -4.92 -2.59 -9.15
CA VAL A 91 -4.08 -1.42 -8.96
C VAL A 91 -4.96 -0.32 -8.37
N ALA A 92 -4.77 -0.03 -7.10
CA ALA A 92 -5.63 0.87 -6.35
C ALA A 92 -4.98 2.24 -6.10
N GLY A 93 -3.86 2.55 -6.75
CA GLY A 93 -3.23 3.84 -6.60
C GLY A 93 -1.76 3.87 -7.00
N SER A 94 -1.10 4.93 -6.65
CA SER A 94 0.32 5.17 -6.96
C SER A 94 1.08 5.68 -5.74
N LEU A 95 2.37 5.36 -5.71
CA LEU A 95 3.31 5.84 -4.69
C LEU A 95 3.99 7.14 -5.17
N ASP A 96 4.32 8.00 -4.22
CA ASP A 96 5.08 9.23 -4.46
C ASP A 96 6.04 9.52 -3.29
N ALA A 97 6.74 10.65 -3.36
CA ALA A 97 7.70 11.07 -2.35
C ALA A 97 7.16 12.20 -1.44
N THR A 98 5.87 12.47 -1.45
CA THR A 98 5.29 13.58 -0.68
C THR A 98 5.26 13.34 0.82
N GLY A 99 5.21 12.08 1.24
CA GLY A 99 4.96 11.71 2.63
C GLY A 99 3.49 11.85 3.04
N GLU A 100 2.58 12.11 2.11
CA GLU A 100 1.15 12.18 2.37
C GLU A 100 0.42 10.94 1.87
N LEU A 101 -0.48 10.39 2.66
CA LEU A 101 -1.47 9.44 2.19
C LEU A 101 -2.75 10.20 1.83
N ARG A 102 -3.03 10.28 0.56
CA ARG A 102 -4.23 10.91 0.00
C ARG A 102 -5.22 9.85 -0.45
N LEU A 103 -6.49 10.09 -0.19
CA LEU A 103 -7.59 9.22 -0.62
C LEU A 103 -8.38 9.93 -1.71
N HIS A 104 -8.74 9.17 -2.74
CA HIS A 104 -9.68 9.58 -3.78
C HIS A 104 -10.93 8.71 -3.69
N HIS A 105 -12.10 9.33 -3.79
CA HIS A 105 -13.39 8.64 -3.81
C HIS A 105 -14.45 9.53 -4.44
N ASP A 106 -15.20 9.01 -5.38
CA ASP A 106 -16.33 9.70 -6.04
C ASP A 106 -15.96 11.12 -6.52
N GLY A 107 -14.80 11.24 -7.18
CA GLY A 107 -14.29 12.50 -7.69
C GLY A 107 -13.77 13.49 -6.64
N GLN A 108 -13.76 13.12 -5.37
CA GLN A 108 -13.22 13.92 -4.27
C GLN A 108 -11.85 13.41 -3.85
N ALA A 109 -11.05 14.30 -3.28
CA ALA A 109 -9.73 13.98 -2.74
C ALA A 109 -9.53 14.60 -1.36
N GLY A 110 -8.79 13.90 -0.50
CA GLY A 110 -8.44 14.38 0.83
C GLY A 110 -7.18 13.72 1.38
N VAL A 111 -6.50 14.41 2.28
CA VAL A 111 -5.34 13.86 3.01
C VAL A 111 -5.85 13.09 4.22
N ALA A 112 -5.50 11.80 4.31
CA ALA A 112 -5.81 10.96 5.45
C ALA A 112 -4.70 10.98 6.50
N PHE A 113 -3.43 11.02 6.06
CA PHE A 113 -2.25 11.10 6.92
C PHE A 113 -1.18 11.99 6.27
N ASP A 114 -0.60 12.88 7.07
CA ASP A 114 0.61 13.65 6.73
C ASP A 114 1.80 13.01 7.47
N LEU A 115 2.38 11.97 6.87
CA LEU A 115 3.47 11.17 7.46
C LEU A 115 4.80 11.95 7.54
N ALA A 116 4.89 13.14 6.94
CA ALA A 116 6.01 14.04 7.14
C ALA A 116 5.94 14.75 8.52
N ARG A 117 4.74 14.83 9.10
CA ARG A 117 4.47 15.53 10.37
C ARG A 117 3.88 14.64 11.46
N GLU A 118 3.19 13.58 11.06
CA GLU A 118 2.51 12.64 11.96
C GLU A 118 3.27 11.32 12.04
N THR A 119 3.23 10.70 13.20
CA THR A 119 3.83 9.39 13.45
C THR A 119 2.73 8.38 13.67
N VAL A 120 2.72 7.30 12.89
CA VAL A 120 1.75 6.21 13.01
C VAL A 120 2.30 5.10 13.93
N THR A 121 3.49 4.62 13.63
CA THR A 121 4.16 3.54 14.39
C THR A 121 5.48 3.97 15.02
N GLY A 122 6.10 5.01 14.49
CA GLY A 122 7.46 5.41 14.86
C GLY A 122 8.56 4.52 14.29
N LEU A 123 8.23 3.63 13.36
CA LEU A 123 9.16 2.68 12.74
C LEU A 123 9.77 3.19 11.43
N ALA A 124 9.69 4.51 11.17
CA ALA A 124 10.31 5.09 9.98
C ALA A 124 11.82 4.77 9.97
N ALA A 125 12.30 4.26 8.84
CA ALA A 125 13.74 4.03 8.66
C ALA A 125 14.51 5.33 8.91
N PRO A 126 15.69 5.32 9.56
CA PRO A 126 16.49 6.51 9.73
C PRO A 126 16.77 7.14 8.37
N ALA A 127 16.79 8.48 8.30
CA ALA A 127 17.18 9.17 7.08
C ALA A 127 18.55 8.63 6.67
N ALA A 128 18.71 8.26 5.40
CA ALA A 128 20.01 7.87 4.88
C ALA A 128 20.99 8.98 5.24
N ALA A 129 21.96 8.70 6.11
CA ALA A 129 23.03 9.64 6.43
C ALA A 129 23.69 9.98 5.11
N GLY A 130 23.66 11.26 4.72
CA GLY A 130 24.31 11.74 3.53
C GLY A 130 25.74 11.20 3.55
N ARG A 131 26.13 10.50 2.50
CA ARG A 131 27.52 10.12 2.30
C ARG A 131 28.30 11.41 2.08
N ASN A 132 28.78 12.00 3.17
CA ASN A 132 29.87 12.96 3.06
C ASN A 132 31.07 12.16 2.57
N GLY A 133 31.31 12.21 1.27
CA GLY A 133 32.58 11.78 0.70
C GLY A 133 33.70 12.64 1.29
N PRO A 134 34.86 12.06 1.60
CA PRO A 134 35.99 12.85 2.02
C PRO A 134 36.44 13.78 0.87
N ALA A 135 36.79 14.98 1.24
CA ALA A 135 37.42 15.97 0.36
C ALA A 135 38.81 15.48 -0.11
#